data_f417b259a5f4df7a93d6dfeadf15f585
#
_entry.id   f417b259a5f4df7a93d6dfeadf15f585
#
_cell.length_a   1.000
_cell.length_b   1.000
_cell.length_c   1.000
_cell.angle_alpha   90.00
_cell.angle_beta   90.00
_cell.angle_gamma   90.00
#
_symmetry.space_group_name_H-M   'P 1'
#
loop_
_entity.id
_entity.type
_entity.pdbx_description
1 polymer ?
#
loop_
_entity_poly.entity_id
_entity_poly.type
_entity_poly.pdbx_seq_one_letter_code
_entity_poly.pdbx_strand_id
1 'polypeptide(L)'
;MAVETLYEEKDHVFLWLGKDESGLEEGVQANQYLIVDSGQGLLIDPGGFGVFSRVLVNLSHYIDPQAIRDIFLCHQDPDVGGSLASWFEMTPAAVHVSSLWIRFLMHYGVDDIRRFQGIPDGGGSLTFPSGRKVDFVPAHFLHSPGNFHLFDHASGILFTGDIGAAVYPQG
;
A
#
# COMPACT_ATOMS: atom_id res chain seq x y z
N MET A 1 2.87 -15.87 -11.61
CA MET A 1 3.19 -14.43 -11.68
C MET A 1 4.40 -14.11 -10.82
N ALA A 2 5.37 -13.39 -11.32
CA ALA A 2 6.61 -13.16 -10.59
C ALA A 2 6.47 -11.88 -9.75
N VAL A 3 6.74 -12.00 -8.45
CA VAL A 3 7.07 -10.86 -7.61
C VAL A 3 8.45 -10.38 -8.05
N GLU A 4 8.63 -9.07 -8.16
CA GLU A 4 9.90 -8.47 -8.54
C GLU A 4 10.54 -7.78 -7.33
N THR A 5 11.82 -8.09 -7.07
CA THR A 5 12.61 -7.39 -6.07
C THR A 5 13.17 -6.12 -6.70
N LEU A 6 12.69 -4.97 -6.24
CA LEU A 6 13.13 -3.65 -6.72
C LEU A 6 14.40 -3.20 -6.01
N TYR A 7 14.56 -3.60 -4.75
CA TYR A 7 15.73 -3.29 -3.93
C TYR A 7 15.88 -4.34 -2.84
N GLU A 8 17.12 -4.71 -2.54
CA GLU A 8 17.49 -5.59 -1.42
C GLU A 8 18.85 -5.22 -0.86
N GLU A 9 18.90 -4.90 0.42
CA GLU A 9 20.15 -4.73 1.16
C GLU A 9 19.99 -5.23 2.59
N LYS A 10 20.75 -6.25 2.98
CA LYS A 10 20.72 -6.89 4.30
C LYS A 10 19.32 -7.43 4.63
N ASP A 11 18.65 -6.80 5.58
CA ASP A 11 17.33 -7.14 6.11
C ASP A 11 16.23 -6.17 5.66
N HIS A 12 16.51 -5.38 4.60
CA HIS A 12 15.57 -4.45 3.97
C HIS A 12 15.33 -4.83 2.52
N VAL A 13 14.07 -5.08 2.17
CA VAL A 13 13.66 -5.47 0.82
C VAL A 13 12.47 -4.63 0.38
N PHE A 14 12.51 -4.12 -0.86
CA PHE A 14 11.38 -3.45 -1.50
C PHE A 14 10.92 -4.30 -2.69
N LEU A 15 9.65 -4.74 -2.66
CA LEU A 15 9.07 -5.69 -3.61
C LEU A 15 7.91 -5.05 -4.37
N TRP A 16 7.83 -5.31 -5.67
CA TRP A 16 6.59 -5.20 -6.42
C TRP A 16 5.89 -6.56 -6.43
N LEU A 17 4.64 -6.62 -5.97
CA LEU A 17 3.90 -7.88 -5.77
C LEU A 17 3.26 -8.42 -7.06
N GLY A 18 3.64 -7.85 -8.19
CA GLY A 18 3.25 -8.33 -9.49
C GLY A 18 1.91 -7.78 -9.98
N LYS A 19 1.70 -7.94 -11.29
CA LYS A 19 0.52 -7.51 -12.02
C LYS A 19 -0.53 -8.63 -12.03
N ASP A 20 -1.81 -8.28 -12.00
CA ASP A 20 -2.87 -9.23 -12.25
C ASP A 20 -2.96 -9.55 -13.75
N GLU A 21 -2.59 -10.78 -14.13
CA GLU A 21 -2.74 -11.28 -15.50
C GLU A 21 -4.05 -12.04 -15.72
N SER A 22 -4.90 -12.18 -14.68
CA SER A 22 -6.11 -13.01 -14.72
C SER A 22 -7.26 -12.38 -15.52
N GLY A 23 -7.01 -11.24 -16.21
CA GLY A 23 -7.92 -10.75 -17.24
C GLY A 23 -9.19 -10.11 -16.71
N LEU A 24 -9.14 -9.40 -15.60
CA LEU A 24 -10.13 -8.34 -15.33
C LEU A 24 -9.87 -7.21 -16.35
N GLU A 25 -10.14 -7.49 -17.62
CA GLU A 25 -9.91 -6.56 -18.73
C GLU A 25 -10.71 -5.26 -18.59
N GLU A 26 -11.68 -5.21 -17.68
CA GLU A 26 -12.58 -4.07 -17.45
C GLU A 26 -12.26 -3.27 -16.17
N GLY A 27 -11.31 -3.72 -15.35
CA GLY A 27 -10.95 -3.06 -14.07
C GLY A 27 -9.72 -2.19 -14.17
N VAL A 28 -9.68 -1.11 -13.39
CA VAL A 28 -8.44 -0.33 -13.17
C VAL A 28 -7.44 -1.22 -12.44
N GLN A 29 -6.25 -1.38 -13.00
CA GLN A 29 -5.19 -2.19 -12.41
C GLN A 29 -4.30 -1.31 -11.53
N ALA A 30 -4.42 -1.48 -10.21
CA ALA A 30 -3.49 -0.91 -9.25
C ALA A 30 -2.29 -1.84 -9.02
N ASN A 31 -1.13 -1.25 -8.73
CA ASN A 31 0.07 -1.98 -8.37
C ASN A 31 0.20 -2.05 -6.85
N GLN A 32 0.55 -3.22 -6.33
CA GLN A 32 0.76 -3.44 -4.91
C GLN A 32 2.25 -3.64 -4.62
N TYR A 33 2.73 -3.05 -3.52
CA TYR A 33 4.13 -3.16 -3.12
C TYR A 33 4.25 -3.57 -1.65
N LEU A 34 5.40 -4.11 -1.30
CA LEU A 34 5.73 -4.52 0.06
C LEU A 34 7.16 -4.08 0.40
N ILE A 35 7.31 -3.40 1.53
CA ILE A 35 8.61 -3.25 2.17
C ILE A 35 8.67 -4.25 3.31
N VAL A 36 9.73 -5.04 3.37
CA VAL A 36 10.08 -5.87 4.52
C VAL A 36 11.34 -5.30 5.14
N ASP A 37 11.27 -4.92 6.40
CA ASP A 37 12.40 -4.41 7.16
C ASP A 37 12.54 -5.16 8.49
N SER A 38 13.67 -5.85 8.67
CA SER A 38 13.97 -6.60 9.90
C SER A 38 12.81 -7.51 10.35
N GLY A 39 12.15 -8.16 9.39
CA GLY A 39 11.04 -9.08 9.62
C GLY A 39 9.69 -8.43 9.90
N GLN A 40 9.55 -7.12 9.73
CA GLN A 40 8.27 -6.42 9.74
C GLN A 40 7.90 -5.88 8.37
N GLY A 41 6.61 -5.92 8.02
CA GLY A 41 6.10 -5.52 6.72
C GLY A 41 5.33 -4.21 6.74
N LEU A 42 5.56 -3.37 5.72
CA LEU A 42 4.70 -2.27 5.29
C LEU A 42 4.12 -2.62 3.92
N LEU A 43 2.82 -2.88 3.86
CA LEU A 43 2.10 -3.13 2.61
C LEU A 43 1.61 -1.80 2.03
N ILE A 44 1.90 -1.56 0.76
CA ILE A 44 1.60 -0.31 0.06
C ILE A 44 0.51 -0.58 -0.96
N ASP A 45 -0.59 0.16 -0.86
CA ASP A 45 -1.77 0.09 -1.71
C ASP A 45 -2.26 -1.36 -1.90
N PRO A 46 -2.86 -1.98 -0.88
CA PRO A 46 -3.16 -3.41 -0.82
C PRO A 46 -4.12 -3.91 -1.92
N GLY A 47 -4.72 -2.99 -2.65
CA GLY A 47 -5.60 -3.32 -3.76
C GLY A 47 -7.07 -3.46 -3.39
N GLY A 48 -7.90 -3.59 -4.42
CA GLY A 48 -9.32 -3.90 -4.28
C GLY A 48 -9.58 -5.35 -3.84
N PHE A 49 -10.83 -5.66 -3.51
CA PHE A 49 -11.23 -6.99 -3.03
C PHE A 49 -10.84 -8.11 -4.00
N GLY A 50 -10.96 -7.89 -5.32
CA GLY A 50 -10.69 -8.90 -6.34
C GLY A 50 -9.23 -9.38 -6.40
N VAL A 51 -8.27 -8.56 -5.95
CA VAL A 51 -6.84 -8.89 -5.98
C VAL A 51 -6.30 -9.41 -4.64
N PHE A 52 -7.10 -9.36 -3.57
CA PHE A 52 -6.68 -9.70 -2.21
C PHE A 52 -5.97 -11.07 -2.13
N SER A 53 -6.59 -12.13 -2.65
CA SER A 53 -6.02 -13.49 -2.54
C SER A 53 -4.67 -13.61 -3.24
N ARG A 54 -4.51 -12.94 -4.39
CA ARG A 54 -3.24 -12.91 -5.13
C ARG A 54 -2.15 -12.19 -4.32
N VAL A 55 -2.48 -11.01 -3.80
CA VAL A 55 -1.53 -10.22 -2.99
C VAL A 55 -1.13 -10.99 -1.75
N LEU A 56 -2.07 -11.62 -1.05
CA LEU A 56 -1.82 -12.44 0.12
C LEU A 56 -0.87 -13.62 -0.20
N VAL A 57 -1.13 -14.35 -1.27
CA VAL A 57 -0.27 -15.47 -1.69
C VAL A 57 1.14 -14.98 -2.02
N ASN A 58 1.24 -13.91 -2.81
CA ASN A 58 2.54 -13.37 -3.25
C ASN A 58 3.39 -12.90 -2.06
N LEU A 59 2.82 -12.11 -1.15
CA LEU A 59 3.56 -11.61 0.00
C LEU A 59 3.94 -12.72 1.01
N SER A 60 3.13 -13.78 1.12
CA SER A 60 3.39 -14.89 2.05
C SER A 60 4.65 -15.69 1.73
N HIS A 61 5.22 -15.54 0.54
CA HIS A 61 6.54 -16.08 0.21
C HIS A 61 7.71 -15.29 0.84
N TYR A 62 7.46 -14.08 1.31
CA TYR A 62 8.49 -13.16 1.82
C TYR A 62 8.32 -12.85 3.31
N ILE A 63 7.08 -12.88 3.80
CA ILE A 63 6.77 -12.52 5.19
C ILE A 63 5.48 -13.21 5.65
N ASP A 64 5.41 -13.53 6.94
CA ASP A 64 4.14 -13.94 7.56
C ASP A 64 3.16 -12.74 7.54
N PRO A 65 1.92 -12.89 7.07
CA PRO A 65 0.91 -11.84 7.15
C PRO A 65 0.75 -11.23 8.55
N GLN A 66 0.94 -12.03 9.61
CA GLN A 66 0.91 -11.54 11.00
C GLN A 66 2.09 -10.60 11.35
N ALA A 67 3.13 -10.54 10.52
CA ALA A 67 4.24 -9.61 10.66
C ALA A 67 4.07 -8.31 9.85
N ILE A 68 2.98 -8.18 9.07
CA ILE A 68 2.60 -6.90 8.46
C ILE A 68 2.09 -5.99 9.58
N ARG A 69 2.84 -4.93 9.88
CA ARG A 69 2.54 -3.99 10.96
C ARG A 69 1.89 -2.73 10.48
N ASP A 70 2.11 -2.39 9.24
CA ASP A 70 1.64 -1.15 8.63
C ASP A 70 1.10 -1.40 7.23
N ILE A 71 0.04 -0.66 6.88
CA ILE A 71 -0.52 -0.55 5.54
C ILE A 71 -0.54 0.93 5.20
N PHE A 72 -0.05 1.31 4.04
CA PHE A 72 -0.14 2.66 3.52
C PHE A 72 -1.11 2.71 2.34
N LEU A 73 -2.00 3.70 2.34
CA LEU A 73 -2.86 4.03 1.21
C LEU A 73 -2.48 5.41 0.68
N CYS A 74 -2.08 5.46 -0.59
CA CYS A 74 -1.74 6.73 -1.22
C CYS A 74 -2.97 7.64 -1.40
N HIS A 75 -4.16 7.06 -1.60
CA HIS A 75 -5.45 7.75 -1.68
C HIS A 75 -6.60 6.79 -1.32
N GLN A 76 -7.84 7.20 -1.53
CA GLN A 76 -9.02 6.53 -0.98
C GLN A 76 -9.73 5.55 -1.92
N ASP A 77 -9.30 5.40 -3.16
CA ASP A 77 -10.07 4.70 -4.18
C ASP A 77 -10.23 3.19 -3.88
N PRO A 78 -11.34 2.56 -4.35
CA PRO A 78 -11.63 1.17 -4.05
C PRO A 78 -10.62 0.16 -4.61
N ASP A 79 -9.93 0.49 -5.69
CA ASP A 79 -8.87 -0.32 -6.28
C ASP A 79 -7.56 -0.25 -5.47
N VAL A 80 -7.42 0.77 -4.60
CA VAL A 80 -6.30 0.93 -3.65
C VAL A 80 -6.61 0.29 -2.31
N GLY A 81 -7.78 0.57 -1.72
CA GLY A 81 -8.10 0.21 -0.33
C GLY A 81 -9.31 -0.73 -0.14
N GLY A 82 -9.96 -1.16 -1.20
CA GLY A 82 -11.21 -1.93 -1.09
C GLY A 82 -11.09 -3.31 -0.42
N SER A 83 -9.87 -3.83 -0.26
CA SER A 83 -9.61 -5.10 0.46
C SER A 83 -9.28 -4.92 1.95
N LEU A 84 -9.34 -3.71 2.50
CA LEU A 84 -8.92 -3.43 3.89
C LEU A 84 -9.61 -4.33 4.93
N ALA A 85 -10.90 -4.62 4.78
CA ALA A 85 -11.61 -5.52 5.70
C ALA A 85 -10.93 -6.90 5.78
N SER A 86 -10.54 -7.48 4.63
CA SER A 86 -9.83 -8.76 4.59
C SER A 86 -8.43 -8.67 5.21
N TRP A 87 -7.73 -7.56 5.01
CA TRP A 87 -6.42 -7.33 5.63
C TRP A 87 -6.52 -7.16 7.15
N PHE A 88 -7.60 -6.59 7.65
CA PHE A 88 -7.83 -6.47 9.11
C PHE A 88 -8.00 -7.84 9.79
N GLU A 89 -8.58 -8.81 9.09
CA GLU A 89 -8.68 -10.19 9.59
C GLU A 89 -7.34 -10.93 9.56
N MET A 90 -6.48 -10.61 8.59
CA MET A 90 -5.24 -11.34 8.36
C MET A 90 -4.01 -10.73 9.05
N THR A 91 -4.07 -9.46 9.44
CA THR A 91 -2.92 -8.72 9.97
C THR A 91 -3.29 -7.89 11.18
N PRO A 92 -2.35 -7.57 12.08
CA PRO A 92 -2.53 -6.58 13.13
C PRO A 92 -2.26 -5.14 12.67
N ALA A 93 -2.06 -4.89 11.37
CA ALA A 93 -1.52 -3.67 10.83
C ALA A 93 -2.32 -2.41 11.20
N ALA A 94 -1.61 -1.31 11.46
CA ALA A 94 -2.16 0.04 11.41
C ALA A 94 -2.25 0.53 9.95
N VAL A 95 -3.25 1.35 9.62
CA VAL A 95 -3.45 1.89 8.27
C VAL A 95 -3.12 3.37 8.26
N HIS A 96 -2.08 3.74 7.51
CA HIS A 96 -1.65 5.11 7.28
C HIS A 96 -2.31 5.66 6.02
N VAL A 97 -3.09 6.70 6.17
CA VAL A 97 -3.85 7.34 5.08
C VAL A 97 -4.10 8.80 5.42
N SER A 98 -4.36 9.64 4.43
CA SER A 98 -4.78 11.03 4.68
C SER A 98 -5.89 11.10 5.73
N SER A 99 -5.73 11.98 6.71
CA SER A 99 -6.75 12.27 7.74
C SER A 99 -8.12 12.63 7.13
N LEU A 100 -8.11 13.17 5.91
CA LEU A 100 -9.32 13.53 5.16
C LEU A 100 -10.23 12.33 4.90
N TRP A 101 -9.65 11.13 4.66
CA TRP A 101 -10.37 9.97 4.13
C TRP A 101 -10.81 8.95 5.17
N ILE A 102 -10.30 8.97 6.41
CA ILE A 102 -10.54 7.93 7.43
C ILE A 102 -12.02 7.61 7.58
N ARG A 103 -12.89 8.63 7.72
CA ARG A 103 -14.34 8.43 7.92
C ARG A 103 -15.03 7.78 6.71
N PHE A 104 -14.47 7.89 5.51
CA PHE A 104 -15.02 7.29 4.30
C PHE A 104 -14.58 5.84 4.12
N LEU A 105 -13.36 5.51 4.57
CA LEU A 105 -12.81 4.15 4.48
C LEU A 105 -13.55 3.14 5.36
N MET A 106 -14.29 3.59 6.38
CA MET A 106 -15.19 2.75 7.16
C MET A 106 -16.26 2.07 6.28
N HIS A 107 -16.62 2.66 5.15
CA HIS A 107 -17.56 2.07 4.18
C HIS A 107 -16.97 0.88 3.39
N TYR A 108 -15.67 0.60 3.52
CA TYR A 108 -15.04 -0.62 2.96
C TYR A 108 -15.19 -1.84 3.87
N GLY A 109 -16.16 -1.82 4.80
CA GLY A 109 -16.42 -2.94 5.69
C GLY A 109 -15.47 -3.05 6.87
N VAL A 110 -14.78 -1.97 7.20
CA VAL A 110 -13.84 -1.92 8.32
C VAL A 110 -14.57 -1.44 9.58
N ASP A 111 -14.42 -2.12 10.68
CA ASP A 111 -15.14 -1.84 11.93
C ASP A 111 -14.26 -1.23 13.04
N ASP A 112 -12.93 -1.25 12.91
CA ASP A 112 -12.02 -0.71 13.93
C ASP A 112 -11.28 0.54 13.47
N ILE A 113 -11.90 1.71 13.71
CA ILE A 113 -11.32 3.02 13.38
C ILE A 113 -9.99 3.29 14.12
N ARG A 114 -9.71 2.61 15.25
CA ARG A 114 -8.50 2.82 16.03
C ARG A 114 -7.24 2.36 15.31
N ARG A 115 -7.38 1.50 14.32
CA ARG A 115 -6.27 1.04 13.47
C ARG A 115 -5.85 2.07 12.40
N PHE A 116 -6.65 3.12 12.19
CA PHE A 116 -6.28 4.18 11.25
C PHE A 116 -5.38 5.23 11.90
N GLN A 117 -4.29 5.52 11.24
CA GLN A 117 -3.33 6.58 11.56
C GLN A 117 -3.41 7.66 10.49
N GLY A 118 -4.06 8.78 10.84
CA GLY A 118 -4.26 9.88 9.91
C GLY A 118 -2.97 10.63 9.61
N ILE A 119 -2.58 10.65 8.34
CA ILE A 119 -1.46 11.49 7.88
C ILE A 119 -1.99 12.92 7.76
N PRO A 120 -1.36 13.89 8.45
CA PRO A 120 -1.73 15.30 8.32
C PRO A 120 -1.31 15.87 6.96
N ASP A 121 -1.92 16.97 6.51
CA ASP A 121 -1.66 17.56 5.18
C ASP A 121 -0.19 17.90 4.93
N GLY A 122 0.58 18.20 5.98
CA GLY A 122 2.00 18.48 5.88
C GLY A 122 2.89 17.22 5.69
N GLY A 123 2.29 16.03 5.64
CA GLY A 123 3.03 14.78 5.57
C GLY A 123 3.41 14.23 6.93
N GLY A 124 4.24 13.21 6.92
CA GLY A 124 4.72 12.53 8.12
C GLY A 124 5.76 11.49 7.78
N SER A 125 6.08 10.65 8.76
CA SER A 125 7.03 9.56 8.55
C SER A 125 6.70 8.36 9.43
N LEU A 126 7.11 7.18 8.96
CA LEU A 126 7.13 5.94 9.71
C LEU A 126 8.58 5.50 9.89
N THR A 127 8.95 5.12 11.10
CA THR A 127 10.28 4.57 11.41
C THR A 127 10.14 3.10 11.80
N PHE A 128 10.83 2.23 11.08
CA PHE A 128 10.92 0.81 11.40
C PHE A 128 11.75 0.59 12.69
N PRO A 129 11.58 -0.56 13.38
CA PRO A 129 12.40 -0.89 14.55
C PRO A 129 13.91 -0.91 14.28
N SER A 130 14.32 -1.16 13.05
CA SER A 130 15.72 -1.05 12.61
C SER A 130 16.29 0.37 12.67
N GLY A 131 15.42 1.38 12.76
CA GLY A 131 15.75 2.80 12.62
C GLY A 131 15.67 3.33 11.20
N ARG A 132 15.42 2.47 10.18
CA ARG A 132 15.14 2.92 8.80
C ARG A 132 13.80 3.62 8.73
N LYS A 133 13.64 4.49 7.75
CA LYS A 133 12.53 5.44 7.71
C LYS A 133 11.91 5.49 6.32
N VAL A 134 10.59 5.62 6.28
CA VAL A 134 9.85 6.07 5.10
C VAL A 134 9.15 7.39 5.41
N ASP A 135 9.03 8.27 4.41
CA ASP A 135 8.29 9.52 4.50
C ASP A 135 6.98 9.44 3.69
N PHE A 136 5.91 9.96 4.28
CA PHE A 136 4.65 10.24 3.59
C PHE A 136 4.74 11.66 3.02
N VAL A 137 4.97 11.75 1.71
CA VAL A 137 5.22 13.01 1.00
C VAL A 137 3.91 13.57 0.47
N PRO A 138 3.51 14.81 0.86
CA PRO A 138 2.28 15.40 0.34
C PRO A 138 2.29 15.51 -1.19
N ALA A 139 1.23 15.02 -1.81
CA ALA A 139 1.03 15.03 -3.26
C ALA A 139 -0.41 15.42 -3.61
N HIS A 140 -0.96 16.36 -2.83
CA HIS A 140 -2.35 16.79 -2.94
C HIS A 140 -2.68 17.27 -4.35
N PHE A 141 -3.83 16.81 -4.87
CA PHE A 141 -4.36 17.14 -6.19
C PHE A 141 -3.50 16.69 -7.39
N LEU A 142 -2.43 15.94 -7.17
CA LEU A 142 -1.70 15.35 -8.30
C LEU A 142 -2.46 14.15 -8.91
N HIS A 143 -3.32 13.51 -8.13
CA HIS A 143 -4.34 12.55 -8.55
C HIS A 143 -5.67 12.90 -7.85
N SER A 144 -5.73 12.82 -6.51
CA SER A 144 -6.91 13.15 -5.72
C SER A 144 -6.58 14.12 -4.58
N PRO A 145 -7.60 14.80 -3.97
CA PRO A 145 -7.40 15.52 -2.72
C PRO A 145 -6.86 14.56 -1.64
N GLY A 146 -5.84 14.99 -0.89
CA GLY A 146 -5.26 14.16 0.17
C GLY A 146 -4.42 12.98 -0.33
N ASN A 147 -3.98 13.01 -1.60
CA ASN A 147 -3.02 12.03 -2.11
C ASN A 147 -1.65 12.22 -1.47
N PHE A 148 -0.98 11.09 -1.17
CA PHE A 148 0.39 11.05 -0.65
C PHE A 148 1.24 10.10 -1.48
N HIS A 149 2.51 10.43 -1.62
CA HIS A 149 3.55 9.51 -2.05
C HIS A 149 4.24 8.90 -0.85
N LEU A 150 4.98 7.82 -1.06
CA LEU A 150 5.83 7.21 -0.04
C LEU A 150 7.27 7.20 -0.54
N PHE A 151 8.18 7.79 0.23
CA PHE A 151 9.61 7.77 -0.05
C PHE A 151 10.33 6.87 0.93
N ASP A 152 10.98 5.83 0.43
CA ASP A 152 11.82 4.94 1.23
C ASP A 152 13.27 5.41 1.20
N HIS A 153 13.77 5.83 2.36
CA HIS A 153 15.14 6.36 2.48
C HIS A 153 16.21 5.29 2.27
N ALA A 154 15.93 4.03 2.57
CA ALA A 154 16.90 2.96 2.44
C ALA A 154 17.18 2.60 0.99
N SER A 155 16.12 2.49 0.18
CA SER A 155 16.22 2.15 -1.25
C SER A 155 16.37 3.38 -2.14
N GLY A 156 15.96 4.57 -1.68
CA GLY A 156 15.81 5.77 -2.50
C GLY A 156 14.61 5.71 -3.46
N ILE A 157 13.69 4.76 -3.28
CA ILE A 157 12.51 4.60 -4.12
C ILE A 157 11.41 5.56 -3.67
N LEU A 158 10.82 6.29 -4.62
CA LEU A 158 9.60 7.06 -4.44
C LEU A 158 8.44 6.31 -5.09
N PHE A 159 7.49 5.84 -4.27
CA PHE A 159 6.20 5.34 -4.73
C PHE A 159 5.25 6.51 -4.94
N THR A 160 4.65 6.63 -6.12
CA THR A 160 3.86 7.80 -6.53
C THR A 160 2.37 7.52 -6.71
N GLY A 161 1.93 6.27 -6.49
CA GLY A 161 0.54 5.88 -6.74
C GLY A 161 0.16 6.11 -8.22
N ASP A 162 -0.98 6.72 -8.44
CA ASP A 162 -1.59 6.87 -9.77
C ASP A 162 -1.15 8.13 -10.53
N ILE A 163 -0.07 8.79 -10.10
CA ILE A 163 0.48 9.91 -10.89
C ILE A 163 0.91 9.41 -12.27
N GLY A 164 0.38 10.05 -13.30
CA GLY A 164 0.68 9.71 -14.68
C GLY A 164 -0.04 8.44 -15.17
N ALA A 165 -0.95 7.86 -14.38
CA ALA A 165 -1.82 6.79 -14.84
C ALA A 165 -2.72 7.31 -15.98
N ALA A 166 -2.86 6.50 -17.03
CA ALA A 166 -3.74 6.80 -18.15
C ALA A 166 -4.44 5.53 -18.63
N VAL A 167 -5.72 5.64 -18.96
CA VAL A 167 -6.48 4.59 -19.61
C VAL A 167 -6.41 4.84 -21.13
N TYR A 168 -5.79 3.92 -21.85
CA TYR A 168 -5.75 3.96 -23.29
C TYR A 168 -6.87 3.11 -23.86
N PRO A 169 -7.66 3.62 -24.83
CA PRO A 169 -8.58 2.78 -25.57
C PRO A 169 -7.79 1.65 -26.24
N GLN A 170 -8.29 0.44 -26.12
CA GLN A 170 -7.76 -0.66 -26.92
C GLN A 170 -8.10 -0.38 -28.38
N GLY A 171 -7.07 -0.25 -29.23
CA GLY A 171 -7.19 -0.02 -30.67
C GLY A 171 -7.64 -1.26 -31.42
#